data_f5521cab9ab2d90d6c358a56dd514a43
#
_entry.id   f5521cab9ab2d90d6c358a56dd514a43
#
_cell.length_a   1.000
_cell.length_b   1.000
_cell.length_c   1.000
_cell.angle_alpha   90.00
_cell.angle_beta   90.00
_cell.angle_gamma   90.00
#
_symmetry.space_group_name_H-M   'P 1'
#
loop_
_entity.id
_entity.type
_entity.pdbx_description
1 polymer ?
#
loop_
_entity_poly.entity_id
_entity_poly.type
_entity_poly.pdbx_seq_one_letter_code
_entity_poly.pdbx_strand_id
1 'polypeptide(L)'
;AKAIARKYTKNGYDLFLAARQSSELETFANDLNIRTGRSVQCIELDILSYTLHKEFYNSLEEKPIGVIVVTGYLGNQKTAQSDFDEVKKIVDTNFTGIISLLNIIADDFEKRKSGFIVGISSVAGDRGRKSNYIYGSAKAAFSTYLSGLRNRLYDSNVQVLTVKPGYVKTRMTKGMDLPEI
;
A
#
# COMPACT_ATOMS: atom_id res chain seq x y z
N ALA A 1 -7.00 0.95 -5.46
CA ALA A 1 -5.86 0.97 -6.39
C ALA A 1 -6.27 1.44 -7.80
N LYS A 2 -7.13 0.72 -8.53
CA LYS A 2 -7.47 1.05 -9.95
C LYS A 2 -7.97 2.48 -10.16
N ALA A 3 -8.79 3.06 -9.25
CA ALA A 3 -9.26 4.45 -9.35
C ALA A 3 -8.11 5.46 -9.22
N ILE A 4 -7.16 5.18 -8.32
CA ILE A 4 -5.95 5.99 -8.13
C ILE A 4 -5.11 5.96 -9.42
N ALA A 5 -4.85 4.77 -9.97
CA ALA A 5 -4.10 4.62 -11.22
C ALA A 5 -4.72 5.43 -12.37
N ARG A 6 -6.06 5.33 -12.57
CA ARG A 6 -6.78 6.14 -13.57
C ARG A 6 -6.60 7.65 -13.35
N LYS A 7 -6.59 8.09 -12.10
CA LYS A 7 -6.44 9.52 -11.80
C LYS A 7 -5.03 10.01 -12.11
N TYR A 8 -4.00 9.24 -11.73
CA TYR A 8 -2.62 9.62 -11.96
C TYR A 8 -2.26 9.61 -13.46
N THR A 9 -2.66 8.58 -14.21
CA THR A 9 -2.40 8.56 -15.67
C THR A 9 -3.10 9.69 -16.41
N LYS A 10 -4.34 10.05 -16.04
CA LYS A 10 -5.04 11.22 -16.58
C LYS A 10 -4.32 12.54 -16.26
N ASN A 11 -3.54 12.61 -15.19
CA ASN A 11 -2.74 13.76 -14.82
C ASN A 11 -1.30 13.71 -15.37
N GLY A 12 -1.00 12.80 -16.30
CA GLY A 12 0.26 12.75 -17.02
C GLY A 12 1.37 11.94 -16.36
N TYR A 13 1.07 11.12 -15.33
CA TYR A 13 2.05 10.28 -14.67
C TYR A 13 2.15 8.90 -15.34
N ASP A 14 3.37 8.41 -15.49
CA ASP A 14 3.66 7.02 -15.78
C ASP A 14 3.62 6.21 -14.48
N LEU A 15 3.30 4.91 -14.55
CA LEU A 15 3.03 4.11 -13.36
C LEU A 15 3.70 2.74 -13.39
N PHE A 16 4.21 2.34 -12.25
CA PHE A 16 4.46 0.94 -11.91
C PHE A 16 3.29 0.41 -11.07
N LEU A 17 2.63 -0.64 -11.53
CA LEU A 17 1.57 -1.35 -10.81
C LEU A 17 2.17 -2.61 -10.20
N ALA A 18 2.69 -2.49 -8.97
CA ALA A 18 3.29 -3.60 -8.25
C ALA A 18 2.24 -4.41 -7.48
N ALA A 19 2.15 -5.69 -7.74
CA ALA A 19 1.21 -6.60 -7.08
C ALA A 19 1.64 -8.06 -7.22
N ARG A 20 1.13 -8.92 -6.34
CA ARG A 20 1.13 -10.37 -6.56
C ARG A 20 0.22 -10.67 -7.75
N GLN A 21 0.59 -11.64 -8.57
CA GLN A 21 -0.17 -11.97 -9.78
C GLN A 21 -0.36 -10.72 -10.67
N SER A 22 0.74 -10.03 -10.93
CA SER A 22 0.76 -8.77 -11.70
C SER A 22 0.17 -8.94 -13.09
N SER A 23 0.22 -10.15 -13.68
CA SER A 23 -0.41 -10.50 -14.95
C SER A 23 -1.92 -10.25 -14.99
N GLU A 24 -2.63 -10.34 -13.84
CA GLU A 24 -4.07 -10.00 -13.76
C GLU A 24 -4.33 -8.49 -13.99
N LEU A 25 -3.31 -7.66 -13.96
CA LEU A 25 -3.40 -6.21 -14.19
C LEU A 25 -3.07 -5.79 -15.61
N GLU A 26 -2.53 -6.68 -16.45
CA GLU A 26 -2.07 -6.37 -17.80
C GLU A 26 -3.16 -5.74 -18.68
N THR A 27 -4.35 -6.34 -18.72
CA THR A 27 -5.49 -5.79 -19.47
C THR A 27 -5.84 -4.37 -19.00
N PHE A 28 -5.79 -4.14 -17.68
CA PHE A 28 -6.06 -2.83 -17.10
C PHE A 28 -4.96 -1.82 -17.41
N ALA A 29 -3.71 -2.23 -17.35
CA ALA A 29 -2.55 -1.39 -17.69
C ALA A 29 -2.59 -0.99 -19.18
N ASN A 30 -2.85 -1.94 -20.07
CA ASN A 30 -2.98 -1.71 -21.50
C ASN A 30 -4.13 -0.75 -21.84
N ASP A 31 -5.29 -0.87 -21.19
CA ASP A 31 -6.40 0.09 -21.34
C ASP A 31 -5.97 1.51 -20.95
N LEU A 32 -5.20 1.66 -19.86
CA LEU A 32 -4.68 2.97 -19.46
C LEU A 32 -3.65 3.51 -20.46
N ASN A 33 -2.72 2.67 -20.93
CA ASN A 33 -1.70 3.05 -21.91
C ASN A 33 -2.37 3.64 -23.16
N ILE A 34 -3.36 2.94 -23.70
CA ILE A 34 -4.09 3.36 -24.93
C ILE A 34 -4.86 4.66 -24.68
N ARG A 35 -5.57 4.77 -23.55
CA ARG A 35 -6.43 5.94 -23.27
C ARG A 35 -5.69 7.21 -22.91
N THR A 36 -4.52 7.09 -22.32
CA THR A 36 -3.82 8.26 -21.74
C THR A 36 -2.49 8.57 -22.41
N GLY A 37 -1.96 7.65 -23.22
CA GLY A 37 -0.62 7.76 -23.81
C GLY A 37 0.51 7.69 -22.75
N ARG A 38 0.19 7.24 -21.51
CA ARG A 38 1.17 7.09 -20.43
C ARG A 38 1.68 5.68 -20.33
N SER A 39 2.94 5.51 -19.90
CA SER A 39 3.49 4.18 -19.62
C SER A 39 2.93 3.63 -18.32
N VAL A 40 2.29 2.47 -18.39
CA VAL A 40 1.80 1.75 -17.20
C VAL A 40 2.34 0.32 -17.27
N GLN A 41 3.25 -0.01 -16.37
CA GLN A 41 3.93 -1.30 -16.32
C GLN A 41 3.45 -2.11 -15.12
N CYS A 42 3.21 -3.40 -15.33
CA CYS A 42 2.88 -4.34 -14.26
C CYS A 42 4.14 -5.02 -13.76
N ILE A 43 4.37 -5.05 -12.46
CA ILE A 43 5.56 -5.65 -11.86
C ILE A 43 5.14 -6.60 -10.74
N GLU A 44 5.71 -7.80 -10.75
CA GLU A 44 5.46 -8.78 -9.69
C GLU A 44 6.09 -8.33 -8.38
N LEU A 45 5.29 -8.30 -7.32
CA LEU A 45 5.74 -7.99 -5.98
C LEU A 45 4.86 -8.68 -4.94
N ASP A 46 5.43 -9.61 -4.20
CA ASP A 46 4.84 -10.08 -2.96
C ASP A 46 5.44 -9.33 -1.77
N ILE A 47 4.59 -8.58 -1.08
CA ILE A 47 5.00 -7.79 0.08
C ILE A 47 5.52 -8.65 1.26
N LEU A 48 5.29 -9.94 1.24
CA LEU A 48 5.81 -10.89 2.24
C LEU A 48 7.19 -11.44 1.87
N SER A 49 7.70 -11.17 0.68
CA SER A 49 9.03 -11.59 0.23
C SER A 49 10.09 -10.56 0.62
N TYR A 50 10.31 -10.39 1.92
CA TYR A 50 11.17 -9.32 2.50
C TYR A 50 12.58 -9.26 1.90
N THR A 51 13.18 -10.43 1.65
CA THR A 51 14.54 -10.53 1.09
C THR A 51 14.66 -9.99 -0.32
N LEU A 52 13.55 -9.94 -1.06
CA LEU A 52 13.50 -9.45 -2.45
C LEU A 52 13.19 -7.95 -2.57
N HIS A 53 12.79 -7.27 -1.50
CA HIS A 53 12.39 -5.87 -1.58
C HIS A 53 13.49 -4.94 -2.08
N LYS A 54 14.74 -5.17 -1.66
CA LYS A 54 15.88 -4.37 -2.11
C LYS A 54 16.19 -4.60 -3.59
N GLU A 55 16.19 -5.87 -4.00
CA GLU A 55 16.39 -6.24 -5.41
C GLU A 55 15.27 -5.68 -6.27
N PHE A 56 14.01 -5.88 -5.86
CA PHE A 56 12.84 -5.30 -6.52
C PHE A 56 12.99 -3.79 -6.73
N TYR A 57 13.33 -3.03 -5.69
CA TYR A 57 13.45 -1.58 -5.83
C TYR A 57 14.63 -1.19 -6.72
N ASN A 58 15.73 -1.92 -6.64
CA ASN A 58 16.92 -1.67 -7.46
C ASN A 58 16.71 -2.01 -8.93
N SER A 59 15.88 -3.00 -9.25
CA SER A 59 15.59 -3.42 -10.62
C SER A 59 14.71 -2.44 -11.40
N LEU A 60 14.07 -1.48 -10.73
CA LEU A 60 13.32 -0.43 -11.42
C LEU A 60 14.28 0.45 -12.25
N GLU A 61 14.11 0.46 -13.58
CA GLU A 61 14.94 1.23 -14.51
C GLU A 61 14.89 2.73 -14.16
N GLU A 62 13.68 3.23 -13.91
CA GLU A 62 13.46 4.58 -13.40
C GLU A 62 12.97 4.55 -11.96
N LYS A 63 13.62 5.32 -11.09
CA LYS A 63 13.19 5.42 -9.70
C LYS A 63 11.93 6.26 -9.60
N PRO A 64 10.89 5.78 -8.90
CA PRO A 64 9.64 6.52 -8.79
C PRO A 64 9.84 7.85 -8.05
N ILE A 65 9.04 8.84 -8.43
CA ILE A 65 8.94 10.12 -7.72
C ILE A 65 7.99 10.04 -6.53
N GLY A 66 7.23 8.98 -6.42
CA GLY A 66 6.31 8.76 -5.31
C GLY A 66 5.81 7.34 -5.24
N VAL A 67 5.35 6.94 -4.08
CA VAL A 67 4.75 5.63 -3.83
C VAL A 67 3.42 5.76 -3.12
N ILE A 68 2.45 4.96 -3.57
CA ILE A 68 1.12 4.87 -2.95
C ILE A 68 0.88 3.43 -2.54
N VAL A 69 0.92 3.18 -1.24
CA VAL A 69 0.72 1.86 -0.66
C VAL A 69 -0.76 1.62 -0.43
N VAL A 70 -1.34 0.71 -1.21
CA VAL A 70 -2.75 0.28 -1.10
C VAL A 70 -2.88 -1.19 -0.66
N THR A 71 -1.76 -1.79 -0.28
CA THR A 71 -1.70 -3.18 0.18
C THR A 71 -2.51 -3.34 1.46
N GLY A 72 -3.25 -4.44 1.54
CA GLY A 72 -4.00 -4.78 2.74
C GLY A 72 -4.67 -6.14 2.65
N TYR A 73 -4.78 -6.78 3.81
CA TYR A 73 -5.47 -8.05 4.02
C TYR A 73 -6.27 -7.95 5.32
N LEU A 74 -7.60 -8.04 5.22
CA LEU A 74 -8.47 -7.93 6.39
C LEU A 74 -8.34 -9.16 7.29
N GLY A 75 -8.16 -10.32 6.68
CA GLY A 75 -8.15 -11.59 7.37
C GLY A 75 -9.50 -12.01 7.93
N ASN A 76 -9.48 -13.09 8.67
CA ASN A 76 -10.64 -13.58 9.42
C ASN A 76 -10.36 -13.46 10.93
N GLN A 77 -11.00 -12.50 11.59
CA GLN A 77 -10.80 -12.24 13.01
C GLN A 77 -11.11 -13.47 13.89
N LYS A 78 -12.14 -14.24 13.56
CA LYS A 78 -12.53 -15.42 14.32
C LYS A 78 -11.47 -16.53 14.21
N THR A 79 -10.97 -16.78 13.01
CA THR A 79 -9.86 -17.72 12.77
C THR A 79 -8.60 -17.27 13.52
N ALA A 80 -8.26 -16.00 13.42
CA ALA A 80 -7.07 -15.43 14.05
C ALA A 80 -7.09 -15.45 15.60
N GLN A 81 -8.23 -15.74 16.23
CA GLN A 81 -8.29 -15.94 17.71
C GLN A 81 -7.65 -17.24 18.18
N SER A 82 -7.58 -18.24 17.32
CA SER A 82 -7.04 -19.57 17.64
C SER A 82 -5.91 -20.01 16.70
N ASP A 83 -5.71 -19.31 15.59
CA ASP A 83 -4.70 -19.59 14.59
C ASP A 83 -3.72 -18.41 14.47
N PHE A 84 -2.50 -18.62 14.96
CA PHE A 84 -1.47 -17.59 14.95
C PHE A 84 -0.91 -17.31 13.55
N ASP A 85 -0.99 -18.25 12.61
CA ASP A 85 -0.55 -18.02 11.24
C ASP A 85 -1.47 -17.01 10.54
N GLU A 86 -2.77 -17.02 10.83
CA GLU A 86 -3.68 -15.98 10.34
C GLU A 86 -3.35 -14.60 10.97
N VAL A 87 -2.98 -14.56 12.26
CA VAL A 87 -2.50 -13.33 12.92
C VAL A 87 -1.26 -12.79 12.19
N LYS A 88 -0.25 -13.64 12.00
CA LYS A 88 0.98 -13.27 11.28
C LYS A 88 0.68 -12.74 9.89
N LYS A 89 -0.14 -13.44 9.13
CA LYS A 89 -0.53 -13.02 7.77
C LYS A 89 -1.19 -11.65 7.76
N ILE A 90 -2.07 -11.36 8.73
CA ILE A 90 -2.70 -10.04 8.87
C ILE A 90 -1.64 -8.97 9.18
N VAL A 91 -0.81 -9.21 10.18
CA VAL A 91 0.21 -8.24 10.62
C VAL A 91 1.26 -8.02 9.55
N ASP A 92 1.79 -9.08 9.00
CA ASP A 92 2.86 -9.02 8.00
C ASP A 92 2.40 -8.33 6.71
N THR A 93 1.19 -8.63 6.24
CA THR A 93 0.66 -7.99 5.02
C THR A 93 0.32 -6.51 5.24
N ASN A 94 -0.20 -6.13 6.42
CA ASN A 94 -0.68 -4.75 6.65
C ASN A 94 0.37 -3.83 7.29
N PHE A 95 1.47 -4.38 7.79
CA PHE A 95 2.48 -3.60 8.49
C PHE A 95 3.90 -4.03 8.14
N THR A 96 4.36 -5.21 8.58
CA THR A 96 5.77 -5.62 8.53
C THR A 96 6.33 -5.61 7.10
N GLY A 97 5.60 -6.21 6.15
CA GLY A 97 6.01 -6.22 4.75
C GLY A 97 6.06 -4.83 4.13
N ILE A 98 5.06 -4.01 4.46
CA ILE A 98 4.99 -2.64 3.95
C ILE A 98 6.19 -1.81 4.44
N ILE A 99 6.52 -1.86 5.73
CA ILE A 99 7.63 -1.06 6.28
C ILE A 99 8.99 -1.54 5.80
N SER A 100 9.15 -2.85 5.55
CA SER A 100 10.35 -3.40 4.94
C SER A 100 10.67 -2.77 3.58
N LEU A 101 9.66 -2.61 2.72
CA LEU A 101 9.83 -1.95 1.43
C LEU A 101 9.94 -0.43 1.56
N LEU A 102 9.09 0.19 2.39
CA LEU A 102 9.07 1.64 2.54
C LEU A 102 10.35 2.21 3.14
N ASN A 103 11.07 1.48 3.99
CA ASN A 103 12.37 1.94 4.50
C ASN A 103 13.38 2.09 3.35
N ILE A 104 13.40 1.16 2.40
CA ILE A 104 14.30 1.23 1.24
C ILE A 104 13.95 2.43 0.36
N ILE A 105 12.66 2.65 0.09
CA ILE A 105 12.17 3.78 -0.71
C ILE A 105 12.44 5.10 0.00
N ALA A 106 12.21 5.15 1.31
CA ALA A 106 12.41 6.35 2.11
C ALA A 106 13.89 6.79 2.13
N ASP A 107 14.81 5.83 2.26
CA ASP A 107 16.25 6.11 2.21
C ASP A 107 16.68 6.72 0.86
N ASP A 108 16.09 6.27 -0.23
CA ASP A 108 16.35 6.82 -1.55
C ASP A 108 15.74 8.23 -1.71
N PHE A 109 14.49 8.42 -1.28
CA PHE A 109 13.83 9.73 -1.34
C PHE A 109 14.54 10.76 -0.47
N GLU A 110 15.00 10.36 0.72
CA GLU A 110 15.76 11.20 1.63
C GLU A 110 17.09 11.69 1.00
N LYS A 111 17.82 10.77 0.35
CA LYS A 111 19.08 11.09 -0.38
C LYS A 111 18.84 12.02 -1.56
N ARG A 112 17.76 11.80 -2.31
CA ARG A 112 17.39 12.65 -3.46
C ARG A 112 16.74 13.97 -3.06
N LYS A 113 16.38 14.12 -1.76
CA LYS A 113 15.64 15.28 -1.22
C LYS A 113 14.37 15.60 -2.00
N SER A 114 13.70 14.58 -2.48
CA SER A 114 12.50 14.68 -3.31
C SER A 114 11.68 13.39 -3.28
N GLY A 115 10.38 13.51 -3.22
CA GLY A 115 9.45 12.39 -3.34
C GLY A 115 8.18 12.55 -2.50
N PHE A 116 7.30 11.58 -2.63
CA PHE A 116 6.13 11.49 -1.75
C PHE A 116 5.76 10.05 -1.44
N ILE A 117 5.23 9.82 -0.25
CA ILE A 117 4.74 8.53 0.24
C ILE A 117 3.30 8.70 0.68
N VAL A 118 2.39 7.91 0.13
CA VAL A 118 0.99 7.86 0.56
C VAL A 118 0.68 6.47 1.09
N GLY A 119 0.33 6.37 2.37
CA GLY A 119 -0.08 5.11 2.99
C GLY A 119 -1.59 5.06 3.19
N ILE A 120 -2.26 4.05 2.61
CA ILE A 120 -3.67 3.79 2.87
C ILE A 120 -3.79 2.92 4.12
N SER A 121 -4.06 3.59 5.25
CA SER A 121 -4.35 2.96 6.53
C SER A 121 -5.85 2.67 6.67
N SER A 122 -6.43 2.88 7.84
CA SER A 122 -7.86 2.68 8.11
C SER A 122 -8.26 3.35 9.41
N VAL A 123 -9.51 3.81 9.50
CA VAL A 123 -10.14 4.20 10.78
C VAL A 123 -10.26 3.02 11.76
N ALA A 124 -10.12 1.77 11.29
CA ALA A 124 -10.06 0.60 12.16
C ALA A 124 -8.83 0.61 13.06
N GLY A 125 -7.78 1.38 12.72
CA GLY A 125 -6.59 1.57 13.55
C GLY A 125 -6.77 2.60 14.67
N ASP A 126 -7.85 3.36 14.69
CA ASP A 126 -8.04 4.41 15.70
C ASP A 126 -8.62 3.89 17.03
N ARG A 127 -9.30 2.75 16.97
CA ARG A 127 -9.81 2.05 18.18
C ARG A 127 -10.03 0.56 17.93
N GLY A 128 -9.83 -0.27 18.96
CA GLY A 128 -10.12 -1.70 18.89
C GLY A 128 -11.61 -1.99 18.71
N ARG A 129 -11.93 -2.88 17.79
CA ARG A 129 -13.29 -3.39 17.57
C ARG A 129 -13.30 -4.91 17.64
N LYS A 130 -14.30 -5.50 18.30
CA LYS A 130 -14.44 -6.95 18.44
C LYS A 130 -14.31 -7.71 17.11
N SER A 131 -14.78 -7.11 16.02
CA SER A 131 -14.86 -7.74 14.70
C SER A 131 -13.53 -7.77 13.94
N ASN A 132 -12.52 -6.96 14.30
CA ASN A 132 -11.30 -6.80 13.50
C ASN A 132 -10.12 -6.17 14.26
N TYR A 133 -9.96 -6.47 15.57
CA TYR A 133 -8.93 -5.81 16.38
C TYR A 133 -7.51 -6.16 15.95
N ILE A 134 -7.23 -7.35 15.39
CA ILE A 134 -5.90 -7.70 14.90
C ILE A 134 -5.55 -6.87 13.66
N TYR A 135 -6.46 -6.78 12.70
CA TYR A 135 -6.32 -5.88 11.56
C TYR A 135 -6.20 -4.40 11.99
N GLY A 136 -7.03 -3.98 12.94
CA GLY A 136 -6.99 -2.63 13.51
C GLY A 136 -5.63 -2.31 14.13
N SER A 137 -5.05 -3.24 14.90
CA SER A 137 -3.72 -3.09 15.49
C SER A 137 -2.63 -2.93 14.43
N ALA A 138 -2.66 -3.74 13.36
CA ALA A 138 -1.71 -3.60 12.26
C ALA A 138 -1.85 -2.24 11.53
N LYS A 139 -3.07 -1.74 11.33
CA LYS A 139 -3.31 -0.42 10.71
C LYS A 139 -2.96 0.74 11.66
N ALA A 140 -3.12 0.58 12.99
CA ALA A 140 -2.62 1.53 13.98
C ALA A 140 -1.09 1.64 13.92
N ALA A 141 -0.39 0.49 13.93
CA ALA A 141 1.05 0.43 13.79
C ALA A 141 1.53 1.12 12.49
N PHE A 142 0.86 0.84 11.36
CA PHE A 142 1.19 1.49 10.10
C PHE A 142 0.96 3.01 10.13
N SER A 143 -0.11 3.48 10.77
CA SER A 143 -0.37 4.92 10.92
C SER A 143 0.70 5.61 11.76
N THR A 144 1.14 4.98 12.85
CA THR A 144 2.22 5.48 13.71
C THR A 144 3.55 5.50 12.97
N TYR A 145 3.87 4.43 12.20
CA TYR A 145 5.06 4.39 11.36
C TYR A 145 5.08 5.56 10.35
N LEU A 146 3.98 5.79 9.62
CA LEU A 146 3.88 6.89 8.66
C LEU A 146 4.04 8.26 9.34
N SER A 147 3.56 8.42 10.58
CA SER A 147 3.76 9.64 11.36
C SER A 147 5.24 9.85 11.69
N GLY A 148 5.95 8.81 12.16
CA GLY A 148 7.39 8.87 12.40
C GLY A 148 8.20 9.14 11.13
N LEU A 149 7.80 8.47 10.03
CA LEU A 149 8.46 8.67 8.73
C LEU A 149 8.29 10.10 8.20
N ARG A 150 7.14 10.73 8.43
CA ARG A 150 6.91 12.15 8.10
C ARG A 150 7.88 13.06 8.84
N ASN A 151 8.10 12.80 10.13
CA ASN A 151 9.05 13.59 10.92
C ASN A 151 10.48 13.38 10.42
N ARG A 152 10.89 12.13 10.15
CA ARG A 152 12.22 11.81 9.61
C ARG A 152 12.50 12.54 8.30
N LEU A 153 11.53 12.57 7.39
CA LEU A 153 11.70 13.02 6.02
C LEU A 153 11.41 14.53 5.82
N TYR A 154 11.01 15.23 6.88
CA TYR A 154 10.58 16.62 6.81
C TYR A 154 11.65 17.53 6.20
N ASP A 155 12.88 17.47 6.69
CA ASP A 155 14.00 18.30 6.21
C ASP A 155 14.55 17.88 4.83
N SER A 156 14.05 16.75 4.31
CA SER A 156 14.46 16.21 3.00
C SER A 156 13.47 16.53 1.89
N ASN A 157 12.50 17.42 2.13
CA ASN A 157 11.47 17.78 1.15
C ASN A 157 10.69 16.57 0.60
N VAL A 158 10.45 15.56 1.44
CA VAL A 158 9.67 14.37 1.10
C VAL A 158 8.34 14.39 1.85
N GLN A 159 7.25 14.35 1.10
CA GLN A 159 5.92 14.38 1.69
C GLN A 159 5.44 12.99 2.11
N VAL A 160 4.88 12.87 3.30
CA VAL A 160 4.28 11.61 3.78
C VAL A 160 2.83 11.86 4.19
N LEU A 161 1.90 11.21 3.49
CA LEU A 161 0.46 11.30 3.73
C LEU A 161 -0.10 9.98 4.26
N THR A 162 -0.87 10.05 5.33
CA THR A 162 -1.66 8.93 5.85
C THR A 162 -3.12 9.14 5.50
N VAL A 163 -3.71 8.22 4.75
CA VAL A 163 -5.13 8.21 4.42
C VAL A 163 -5.82 7.14 5.26
N LYS A 164 -6.84 7.50 6.02
CA LYS A 164 -7.62 6.59 6.88
C LYS A 164 -9.06 6.50 6.37
N PRO A 165 -9.35 5.70 5.37
CA PRO A 165 -10.72 5.53 4.90
C PRO A 165 -11.57 4.77 5.92
N GLY A 166 -12.86 5.04 5.91
CA GLY A 166 -13.85 4.17 6.49
C GLY A 166 -14.13 2.96 5.60
N TYR A 167 -15.37 2.49 5.57
CA TYR A 167 -15.75 1.41 4.67
C TYR A 167 -15.72 1.89 3.22
N VAL A 168 -14.99 1.16 2.38
CA VAL A 168 -14.94 1.40 0.92
C VAL A 168 -15.44 0.14 0.23
N LYS A 169 -16.38 0.28 -0.69
CA LYS A 169 -16.93 -0.84 -1.45
C LYS A 169 -15.86 -1.43 -2.36
N THR A 170 -15.26 -2.55 -1.96
CA THR A 170 -14.14 -3.23 -2.63
C THR A 170 -14.31 -4.74 -2.56
N ARG A 171 -13.41 -5.49 -3.22
CA ARG A 171 -13.36 -6.96 -3.09
C ARG A 171 -13.15 -7.40 -1.63
N MET A 172 -12.38 -6.63 -0.84
CA MET A 172 -12.10 -6.92 0.58
C MET A 172 -13.36 -6.82 1.47
N THR A 173 -14.31 -5.95 1.11
CA THR A 173 -15.55 -5.70 1.87
C THR A 173 -16.78 -6.34 1.23
N LYS A 174 -16.57 -7.19 0.21
CA LYS A 174 -17.68 -7.90 -0.46
C LYS A 174 -18.35 -8.86 0.52
N GLY A 175 -19.67 -8.74 0.67
CA GLY A 175 -20.46 -9.56 1.60
C GLY A 175 -20.54 -9.02 3.03
N MET A 176 -19.95 -7.86 3.31
CA MET A 176 -20.19 -7.13 4.55
C MET A 176 -21.46 -6.27 4.42
N ASP A 177 -22.25 -6.24 5.47
CA ASP A 177 -23.32 -5.26 5.62
C ASP A 177 -22.69 -3.90 5.91
N LEU A 178 -22.53 -3.08 4.87
CA LEU A 178 -21.89 -1.78 4.98
C LEU A 178 -22.98 -0.74 5.23
N PRO A 179 -22.75 0.23 6.17
CA PRO A 179 -23.67 1.33 6.34
C PRO A 179 -23.80 2.09 5.00
N GLU A 180 -25.01 2.40 4.62
CA GLU A 180 -25.26 3.34 3.52
C GLU A 180 -24.69 4.72 3.90
N ILE A 181 -23.86 5.27 3.01
CA ILE A 181 -23.24 6.59 3.16
C ILE A 181 -24.00 7.54 2.24
#